data_d5c412867e294e4fe4e5d8fa9c158b39
#
_entry.id   d5c412867e294e4fe4e5d8fa9c158b39
#
_cell.length_a   1.000
_cell.length_b   1.000
_cell.length_c   1.000
_cell.angle_alpha   90.00
_cell.angle_beta   90.00
_cell.angle_gamma   90.00
#
_symmetry.space_group_name_H-M   'P 1'
#
loop_
_entity.id
_entity.type
_entity.pdbx_description
1 polymer ?
#
loop_
_entity_poly.entity_id
_entity_poly.type
_entity_poly.pdbx_seq_one_letter_code
_entity_poly.pdbx_strand_id
1 'polypeptide(L)'
;MITKINRMKTNKIKVRGQNLLITFFFIVVLASCSNEVNFGEQYKKIVYIVNSNHLLYVGEHSFETTNDAIAISVYCSSTVPITKDLEVRVKVNRHALDSLNALQLVADADYIERVMLPEDNYQLNGEQYVTIKAGEQYGVLYIPFDFSGLDPNIPYTLPLSLVSNNADYDISPKLKSIVYQIEMINKYAGEYNGSSQTSPTAIVGIQPTLKALSINTVRMSIHNLSDDESNLFTNFMVLTIAGDNSVSISPWGVANVTDLGGSKYDPVTKTFELHYEYTDASAKRQIITSIIRNLNAPPTEEDEFN
;
A
#
# COMPACT_ATOMS: atom_id res chain seq x y z
N MET A 1 66.82 8.17 65.24
CA MET A 1 65.46 8.77 65.29
C MET A 1 65.18 9.77 64.21
N ILE A 2 66.14 10.22 63.46
CA ILE A 2 66.04 11.31 62.42
C ILE A 2 65.65 10.75 61.04
N THR A 3 65.94 9.49 60.74
CA THR A 3 65.72 8.90 59.45
C THR A 3 64.25 8.48 59.21
N LYS A 4 63.42 8.27 60.25
CA LYS A 4 62.02 7.87 60.16
C LYS A 4 61.06 9.03 59.84
N ILE A 5 61.45 10.27 60.25
CA ILE A 5 60.62 11.47 60.00
C ILE A 5 60.70 11.94 58.54
N ASN A 6 61.87 11.83 57.94
CA ASN A 6 62.02 12.21 56.52
C ASN A 6 61.30 11.27 55.54
N ARG A 7 61.13 9.96 55.89
CA ARG A 7 60.41 9.02 55.05
C ARG A 7 58.89 9.22 55.04
N MET A 8 58.31 9.71 56.15
CA MET A 8 56.90 10.04 56.22
C MET A 8 56.54 11.36 55.48
N LYS A 9 57.43 12.37 55.46
CA LYS A 9 57.18 13.60 54.71
C LYS A 9 57.22 13.40 53.19
N THR A 10 58.18 12.63 52.71
CA THR A 10 58.26 12.34 51.26
C THR A 10 57.07 11.51 50.73
N ASN A 11 56.55 10.57 51.51
CA ASN A 11 55.37 9.81 51.11
C ASN A 11 54.09 10.66 51.10
N LYS A 12 53.91 11.60 52.05
CA LYS A 12 52.73 12.50 52.03
C LYS A 12 52.74 13.47 50.86
N ILE A 13 53.91 13.96 50.44
CA ILE A 13 54.02 14.83 49.27
C ILE A 13 53.75 14.04 47.97
N LYS A 14 54.23 12.81 47.87
CA LYS A 14 54.03 11.96 46.72
C LYS A 14 52.54 11.57 46.53
N VAL A 15 51.84 11.27 47.62
CA VAL A 15 50.39 10.94 47.61
C VAL A 15 49.55 12.17 47.25
N ARG A 16 49.93 13.38 47.73
CA ARG A 16 49.23 14.62 47.37
C ARG A 16 49.41 14.98 45.91
N GLY A 17 50.61 14.79 45.34
CA GLY A 17 50.89 15.03 43.92
C GLY A 17 50.12 14.04 43.00
N GLN A 18 50.06 12.79 43.41
CA GLN A 18 49.33 11.74 42.66
C GLN A 18 47.83 11.99 42.63
N ASN A 19 47.22 12.39 43.76
CA ASN A 19 45.79 12.74 43.82
C ASN A 19 45.49 13.99 43.03
N LEU A 20 46.38 14.99 43.03
CA LEU A 20 46.21 16.23 42.23
C LEU A 20 46.26 15.92 40.74
N LEU A 21 47.12 15.01 40.30
CA LEU A 21 47.26 14.60 38.90
C LEU A 21 46.04 13.80 38.43
N ILE A 22 45.52 12.90 39.27
CA ILE A 22 44.29 12.14 39.01
C ILE A 22 43.08 13.07 38.93
N THR A 23 42.98 14.06 39.85
CA THR A 23 41.87 15.03 39.84
C THR A 23 41.92 15.91 38.60
N PHE A 24 43.11 16.34 38.17
CA PHE A 24 43.29 17.13 36.96
C PHE A 24 42.95 16.33 35.71
N PHE A 25 43.35 15.05 35.66
CA PHE A 25 42.96 14.14 34.55
C PHE A 25 41.46 13.92 34.46
N PHE A 26 40.79 13.79 35.60
CA PHE A 26 39.30 13.66 35.63
C PHE A 26 38.60 14.93 35.17
N ILE A 27 39.12 16.12 35.50
CA ILE A 27 38.57 17.41 35.04
C ILE A 27 38.77 17.59 33.53
N VAL A 28 39.90 17.14 32.95
CA VAL A 28 40.14 17.20 31.50
C VAL A 28 39.24 16.22 30.74
N VAL A 29 38.96 15.03 31.30
CA VAL A 29 38.03 14.08 30.68
C VAL A 29 36.58 14.57 30.71
N LEU A 30 36.17 15.26 31.77
CA LEU A 30 34.83 15.86 31.86
C LEU A 30 34.64 17.09 30.95
N ALA A 31 35.72 17.84 30.67
CA ALA A 31 35.69 18.95 29.73
C ALA A 31 35.73 18.54 28.26
N SER A 32 36.11 17.28 27.97
CA SER A 32 36.16 16.75 26.60
C SER A 32 34.81 16.29 26.06
N CYS A 33 33.74 16.27 26.89
CA CYS A 33 32.40 15.76 26.47
C CYS A 33 31.42 16.87 26.07
N SER A 34 31.82 18.10 25.81
CA SER A 34 30.90 19.19 25.45
C SER A 34 31.13 19.83 24.08
N ASN A 35 31.91 19.20 23.21
CA ASN A 35 31.82 19.55 21.81
C ASN A 35 30.73 18.70 21.17
N GLU A 36 29.48 19.11 21.27
CA GLU A 36 28.50 18.79 20.27
C GLU A 36 29.09 19.26 18.94
N VAL A 37 29.65 18.32 18.18
CA VAL A 37 30.03 18.59 16.80
C VAL A 37 28.71 18.80 16.07
N ASN A 38 28.28 20.05 16.02
CA ASN A 38 27.13 20.47 15.24
C ASN A 38 27.57 20.33 13.78
N PHE A 39 27.35 19.12 13.23
CA PHE A 39 27.46 18.89 11.81
C PHE A 39 26.33 19.70 11.19
N GLY A 40 26.64 20.88 10.67
CA GLY A 40 25.70 21.62 9.81
C GLY A 40 25.19 20.75 8.68
N GLU A 41 24.24 21.27 7.90
CA GLU A 41 23.68 20.55 6.74
C GLU A 41 24.81 20.03 5.84
N GLN A 42 24.97 18.70 5.76
CA GLN A 42 26.06 18.07 4.99
C GLN A 42 25.63 17.73 3.56
N TYR A 43 24.32 17.67 3.31
CA TYR A 43 23.74 17.29 2.04
C TYR A 43 22.72 18.33 1.59
N LYS A 44 22.55 18.45 0.29
CA LYS A 44 21.47 19.27 -0.26
C LYS A 44 20.12 18.73 0.21
N LYS A 45 19.24 19.62 0.60
CA LYS A 45 17.85 19.27 0.91
C LYS A 45 17.13 18.93 -0.37
N ILE A 46 16.63 17.70 -0.44
CA ILE A 46 15.96 17.18 -1.62
C ILE A 46 14.52 16.81 -1.25
N VAL A 47 13.58 17.35 -2.02
CA VAL A 47 12.14 17.09 -1.86
C VAL A 47 11.70 16.04 -2.87
N TYR A 48 10.91 15.06 -2.42
CA TYR A 48 10.39 14.00 -3.29
C TYR A 48 9.08 13.40 -2.78
N ILE A 49 8.35 12.70 -3.67
CA ILE A 49 7.16 11.94 -3.31
C ILE A 49 7.57 10.56 -2.80
N VAL A 50 7.07 10.17 -1.64
CA VAL A 50 7.27 8.83 -1.10
C VAL A 50 6.56 7.80 -2.00
N ASN A 51 7.15 6.60 -2.15
CA ASN A 51 6.65 5.51 -3.00
C ASN A 51 6.59 5.81 -4.51
N SER A 52 7.30 6.84 -4.98
CA SER A 52 7.34 7.20 -6.42
C SER A 52 8.49 6.55 -7.21
N ASN A 53 9.26 5.66 -6.58
CA ASN A 53 10.45 5.01 -7.15
C ASN A 53 10.15 4.16 -8.41
N HIS A 54 8.94 3.62 -8.55
CA HIS A 54 8.47 2.88 -9.72
C HIS A 54 7.46 3.66 -10.56
N LEU A 55 7.29 4.95 -10.29
CA LEU A 55 6.28 5.84 -10.87
C LEU A 55 4.84 5.42 -10.54
N LEU A 56 4.48 4.14 -10.66
CA LEU A 56 3.18 3.59 -10.30
C LEU A 56 3.12 3.24 -8.81
N TYR A 57 2.06 3.68 -8.16
CA TYR A 57 1.67 3.26 -6.81
C TYR A 57 0.18 2.88 -6.80
N VAL A 58 -0.14 1.73 -6.24
CA VAL A 58 -1.52 1.24 -6.12
C VAL A 58 -1.98 1.44 -4.68
N GLY A 59 -3.05 2.20 -4.49
CA GLY A 59 -3.69 2.43 -3.20
C GLY A 59 -5.04 1.74 -3.12
N GLU A 60 -5.24 0.94 -2.07
CA GLU A 60 -6.52 0.28 -1.81
C GLU A 60 -7.51 1.25 -1.19
N HIS A 61 -8.74 1.25 -1.72
CA HIS A 61 -9.83 2.12 -1.31
C HIS A 61 -11.12 1.30 -1.17
N SER A 62 -11.69 1.30 0.03
CA SER A 62 -12.83 0.45 0.34
C SER A 62 -14.16 1.13 0.03
N PHE A 63 -15.06 0.42 -0.62
CA PHE A 63 -16.46 0.84 -0.82
C PHE A 63 -17.22 1.08 0.50
N GLU A 64 -16.73 0.52 1.63
CA GLU A 64 -17.30 0.76 2.95
C GLU A 64 -16.86 2.09 3.56
N THR A 65 -15.78 2.69 3.06
CA THR A 65 -15.22 3.94 3.61
C THR A 65 -16.01 5.15 3.11
N THR A 66 -16.55 5.92 4.03
CA THR A 66 -17.15 7.23 3.73
C THR A 66 -16.10 8.34 3.85
N ASN A 67 -16.10 9.30 2.92
CA ASN A 67 -15.11 10.39 2.85
C ASN A 67 -13.68 9.88 2.66
N ASP A 68 -13.49 9.01 1.71
CA ASP A 68 -12.18 8.48 1.37
C ASP A 68 -11.29 9.54 0.69
N ALA A 69 -9.98 9.37 0.78
CA ALA A 69 -9.02 10.32 0.23
C ALA A 69 -7.74 9.62 -0.27
N ILE A 70 -7.27 10.07 -1.41
CA ILE A 70 -5.92 9.74 -1.91
C ILE A 70 -4.91 10.48 -1.04
N ALA A 71 -3.98 9.77 -0.41
CA ALA A 71 -2.94 10.33 0.45
C ALA A 71 -1.59 10.33 -0.25
N ILE A 72 -1.03 11.53 -0.49
CA ILE A 72 0.28 11.70 -1.10
C ILE A 72 1.27 12.25 -0.08
N SER A 73 2.26 11.45 0.29
CA SER A 73 3.32 11.85 1.22
C SER A 73 4.50 12.46 0.47
N VAL A 74 4.94 13.63 0.91
CA VAL A 74 6.12 14.32 0.39
C VAL A 74 7.16 14.40 1.51
N TYR A 75 8.37 14.03 1.21
CA TYR A 75 9.49 13.99 2.14
C TYR A 75 10.54 15.01 1.74
N CYS A 76 11.13 15.67 2.74
CA CYS A 76 12.31 16.50 2.58
C CYS A 76 13.51 15.85 3.26
N SER A 77 14.43 15.32 2.45
CA SER A 77 15.68 14.72 2.94
C SER A 77 16.60 15.84 3.45
N SER A 78 16.93 15.79 4.73
CA SER A 78 17.80 16.79 5.37
C SER A 78 18.53 16.16 6.55
N THR A 79 19.79 16.58 6.77
CA THR A 79 20.57 16.19 7.95
C THR A 79 20.15 17.03 9.17
N VAL A 80 19.81 18.30 8.92
CA VAL A 80 19.32 19.23 9.93
C VAL A 80 17.83 19.50 9.65
N PRO A 81 16.95 19.41 10.65
CA PRO A 81 15.53 19.70 10.46
C PRO A 81 15.29 21.07 9.82
N ILE A 82 14.24 21.18 9.02
CA ILE A 82 13.83 22.47 8.45
C ILE A 82 13.36 23.40 9.57
N THR A 83 13.72 24.68 9.50
CA THR A 83 13.42 25.66 10.55
C THR A 83 12.17 26.49 10.28
N LYS A 84 11.60 26.36 9.08
CA LYS A 84 10.36 27.04 8.65
C LYS A 84 9.50 26.04 7.90
N ASP A 85 8.20 26.27 7.89
CA ASP A 85 7.26 25.48 7.10
C ASP A 85 7.68 25.48 5.62
N LEU A 86 7.76 24.30 5.03
CA LEU A 86 8.06 24.08 3.64
C LEU A 86 6.77 23.76 2.88
N GLU A 87 6.40 24.66 1.98
CA GLU A 87 5.25 24.47 1.09
C GLU A 87 5.71 23.94 -0.26
N VAL A 88 5.27 22.76 -0.62
CA VAL A 88 5.62 22.08 -1.87
C VAL A 88 4.41 22.03 -2.77
N ARG A 89 4.52 22.66 -3.92
CA ARG A 89 3.43 22.75 -4.90
C ARG A 89 3.28 21.47 -5.70
N VAL A 90 2.04 20.95 -5.76
CA VAL A 90 1.66 19.74 -6.50
C VAL A 90 0.73 20.08 -7.64
N LYS A 91 0.89 19.40 -8.77
CA LYS A 91 0.00 19.50 -9.94
C LYS A 91 -0.32 18.14 -10.53
N VAL A 92 -1.48 18.03 -11.15
CA VAL A 92 -1.81 16.91 -12.05
C VAL A 92 -0.85 16.93 -13.23
N ASN A 93 -0.28 15.78 -13.55
CA ASN A 93 0.68 15.60 -14.63
C ASN A 93 0.31 14.43 -15.53
N ARG A 94 -0.57 14.67 -16.50
CA ARG A 94 -1.01 13.66 -17.47
C ARG A 94 0.15 13.00 -18.21
N HIS A 95 1.21 13.76 -18.53
CA HIS A 95 2.38 13.21 -19.22
C HIS A 95 3.05 12.06 -18.45
N ALA A 96 2.99 12.06 -17.13
CA ALA A 96 3.50 10.94 -16.32
C ALA A 96 2.71 9.64 -16.58
N LEU A 97 1.39 9.73 -16.70
CA LEU A 97 0.53 8.61 -17.08
C LEU A 97 0.79 8.13 -18.51
N ASP A 98 0.83 9.06 -19.46
CA ASP A 98 1.06 8.72 -20.87
C ASP A 98 2.43 8.01 -21.05
N SER A 99 3.46 8.46 -20.32
CA SER A 99 4.77 7.83 -20.31
C SER A 99 4.75 6.42 -19.70
N LEU A 100 4.00 6.24 -18.62
CA LEU A 100 3.83 4.92 -17.97
C LEU A 100 3.13 3.95 -18.91
N ASN A 101 2.00 4.34 -19.52
CA ASN A 101 1.25 3.51 -20.46
C ASN A 101 2.11 3.12 -21.66
N ALA A 102 2.84 4.08 -22.26
CA ALA A 102 3.71 3.80 -23.38
C ALA A 102 4.83 2.80 -23.06
N LEU A 103 5.42 2.87 -21.86
CA LEU A 103 6.43 1.91 -21.40
C LEU A 103 5.86 0.52 -21.18
N GLN A 104 4.67 0.42 -20.60
CA GLN A 104 4.02 -0.85 -20.33
C GLN A 104 3.56 -1.56 -21.60
N LEU A 105 2.99 -0.83 -22.56
CA LEU A 105 2.61 -1.37 -23.88
C LEU A 105 3.79 -1.97 -24.67
N VAL A 106 4.99 -1.43 -24.48
CA VAL A 106 6.20 -2.00 -25.09
C VAL A 106 6.62 -3.31 -24.42
N ALA A 107 6.38 -3.42 -23.10
CA ALA A 107 6.75 -4.60 -22.32
C ALA A 107 5.72 -5.73 -22.43
N ASP A 108 4.44 -5.39 -22.58
CA ASP A 108 3.32 -6.32 -22.59
C ASP A 108 2.26 -5.83 -23.60
N ALA A 109 2.05 -6.61 -24.67
CA ALA A 109 1.09 -6.29 -25.73
C ALA A 109 -0.38 -6.40 -25.29
N ASP A 110 -0.64 -7.17 -24.23
CA ASP A 110 -1.98 -7.38 -23.67
C ASP A 110 -2.26 -6.41 -22.51
N TYR A 111 -1.35 -5.45 -22.27
CA TYR A 111 -1.48 -4.46 -21.22
C TYR A 111 -2.75 -3.62 -21.35
N ILE A 112 -3.53 -3.55 -20.26
CA ILE A 112 -4.68 -2.63 -20.17
C ILE A 112 -4.20 -1.24 -19.76
N GLU A 113 -4.40 -0.27 -20.65
CA GLU A 113 -4.03 1.11 -20.41
C GLU A 113 -4.76 1.70 -19.18
N ARG A 114 -3.99 2.32 -18.31
CA ARG A 114 -4.54 3.08 -17.18
C ARG A 114 -5.18 4.36 -17.66
N VAL A 115 -6.27 4.74 -17.02
CA VAL A 115 -7.12 5.87 -17.40
C VAL A 115 -7.05 6.95 -16.31
N MET A 116 -7.12 8.20 -16.72
CA MET A 116 -7.25 9.31 -15.77
C MET A 116 -8.54 9.17 -14.96
N LEU A 117 -8.44 9.35 -13.64
CA LEU A 117 -9.61 9.55 -12.79
C LEU A 117 -10.40 10.77 -13.29
N PRO A 118 -11.73 10.66 -13.52
CA PRO A 118 -12.53 11.79 -13.96
C PRO A 118 -12.49 12.95 -12.96
N GLU A 119 -12.49 14.18 -13.45
CA GLU A 119 -12.33 15.38 -12.59
C GLU A 119 -13.46 15.53 -11.57
N ASP A 120 -14.66 15.03 -11.87
CA ASP A 120 -15.80 15.05 -10.96
C ASP A 120 -15.64 14.09 -9.75
N ASN A 121 -14.72 13.12 -9.84
CA ASN A 121 -14.50 12.12 -8.80
C ASN A 121 -13.42 12.50 -7.78
N TYR A 122 -12.71 13.63 -7.93
CA TYR A 122 -11.72 14.08 -6.95
C TYR A 122 -11.74 15.60 -6.77
N GLN A 123 -11.28 16.04 -5.58
CA GLN A 123 -11.29 17.46 -5.26
C GLN A 123 -9.86 18.02 -5.22
N LEU A 124 -9.43 18.60 -6.36
CA LEU A 124 -8.20 19.38 -6.48
C LEU A 124 -8.57 20.80 -6.93
N ASN A 125 -9.01 21.64 -5.98
CA ASN A 125 -9.44 23.01 -6.27
C ASN A 125 -8.23 23.96 -6.27
N GLY A 126 -7.85 24.45 -7.45
CA GLY A 126 -6.78 25.43 -7.61
C GLY A 126 -5.37 24.87 -7.41
N GLU A 127 -4.48 25.70 -6.87
CA GLU A 127 -3.11 25.28 -6.55
C GLU A 127 -3.08 24.47 -5.25
N GLN A 128 -2.50 23.28 -5.30
CA GLN A 128 -2.38 22.41 -4.15
C GLN A 128 -0.96 22.45 -3.59
N TYR A 129 -0.86 22.45 -2.27
CA TYR A 129 0.41 22.47 -1.56
C TYR A 129 0.43 21.37 -0.50
N VAL A 130 1.56 20.66 -0.44
CA VAL A 130 1.90 19.83 0.72
C VAL A 130 2.71 20.69 1.66
N THR A 131 2.29 20.83 2.91
CA THR A 131 3.04 21.56 3.93
C THR A 131 3.81 20.58 4.80
N ILE A 132 5.15 20.69 4.80
CA ILE A 132 6.02 20.04 5.76
C ILE A 132 6.31 21.06 6.86
N LYS A 133 5.89 20.77 8.09
CA LYS A 133 6.03 21.69 9.21
C LYS A 133 7.49 21.84 9.66
N ALA A 134 7.83 23.00 10.18
CA ALA A 134 9.15 23.23 10.80
C ALA A 134 9.44 22.13 11.84
N GLY A 135 10.63 21.53 11.75
CA GLY A 135 11.04 20.39 12.57
C GLY A 135 10.64 19.02 12.05
N GLU A 136 9.70 18.94 11.10
CA GLU A 136 9.26 17.70 10.47
C GLU A 136 10.06 17.39 9.20
N GLN A 137 9.99 16.14 8.76
CA GLN A 137 10.63 15.67 7.52
C GLN A 137 9.65 15.34 6.41
N TYR A 138 8.36 15.21 6.72
CA TYR A 138 7.33 14.88 5.73
C TYR A 138 6.04 15.65 5.98
N GLY A 139 5.25 15.78 4.91
CA GLY A 139 3.88 16.27 4.94
C GLY A 139 3.00 15.39 4.06
N VAL A 140 1.70 15.43 4.27
CA VAL A 140 0.72 14.64 3.51
C VAL A 140 -0.32 15.56 2.90
N LEU A 141 -0.59 15.36 1.60
CA LEU A 141 -1.73 15.94 0.91
C LEU A 141 -2.83 14.89 0.85
N TYR A 142 -4.00 15.21 1.38
CA TYR A 142 -5.21 14.40 1.26
C TYR A 142 -6.08 14.98 0.16
N ILE A 143 -6.40 14.17 -0.84
CA ILE A 143 -7.26 14.54 -1.96
C ILE A 143 -8.55 13.74 -1.83
N PRO A 144 -9.64 14.36 -1.36
CA PRO A 144 -10.94 13.69 -1.27
C PRO A 144 -11.37 13.18 -2.64
N PHE A 145 -11.90 11.95 -2.68
CA PHE A 145 -12.46 11.38 -3.89
C PHE A 145 -13.66 10.48 -3.57
N ASP A 146 -14.45 10.15 -4.58
CA ASP A 146 -15.56 9.22 -4.47
C ASP A 146 -15.63 8.24 -5.65
N PHE A 147 -16.38 7.15 -5.45
CA PHE A 147 -16.54 6.08 -6.44
C PHE A 147 -17.68 6.32 -7.43
N SER A 148 -18.40 7.43 -7.33
CA SER A 148 -19.64 7.68 -8.10
C SER A 148 -19.39 7.58 -9.60
N GLY A 149 -20.07 6.64 -10.27
CA GLY A 149 -19.99 6.45 -11.70
C GLY A 149 -18.69 5.78 -12.21
N LEU A 150 -17.79 5.35 -11.32
CA LEU A 150 -16.59 4.62 -11.71
C LEU A 150 -16.93 3.15 -12.00
N ASP A 151 -16.31 2.62 -13.06
CA ASP A 151 -16.33 1.18 -13.36
C ASP A 151 -15.15 0.50 -12.67
N PRO A 152 -15.38 -0.43 -11.71
CA PRO A 152 -14.29 -1.11 -10.99
C PRO A 152 -13.34 -1.93 -11.86
N ASN A 153 -13.69 -2.16 -13.13
CA ASN A 153 -12.83 -2.90 -14.08
C ASN A 153 -11.82 -1.98 -14.78
N ILE A 154 -11.98 -0.67 -14.67
CA ILE A 154 -11.09 0.31 -15.28
C ILE A 154 -10.02 0.72 -14.27
N PRO A 155 -8.72 0.63 -14.60
CA PRO A 155 -7.63 1.04 -13.70
C PRO A 155 -7.50 2.57 -13.68
N TYR A 156 -8.34 3.24 -12.89
CA TYR A 156 -8.29 4.70 -12.74
C TYR A 156 -7.06 5.16 -11.99
N THR A 157 -6.49 6.26 -12.44
CA THR A 157 -5.26 6.83 -11.87
C THR A 157 -5.33 8.34 -11.71
N LEU A 158 -4.66 8.85 -10.70
CA LEU A 158 -4.38 10.27 -10.51
C LEU A 158 -2.86 10.52 -10.61
N PRO A 159 -2.35 10.98 -11.76
CA PRO A 159 -0.94 11.29 -11.91
C PRO A 159 -0.62 12.68 -11.35
N LEU A 160 0.35 12.74 -10.44
CA LEU A 160 0.76 13.97 -9.75
C LEU A 160 2.25 14.23 -9.86
N SER A 161 2.65 15.49 -9.79
CA SER A 161 4.07 15.90 -9.78
C SER A 161 4.32 17.11 -8.89
N LEU A 162 5.49 17.11 -8.24
CA LEU A 162 6.03 18.28 -7.57
C LEU A 162 6.57 19.25 -8.59
N VAL A 163 6.29 20.55 -8.45
CA VAL A 163 6.68 21.59 -9.42
C VAL A 163 7.60 22.63 -8.84
N SER A 164 7.41 23.02 -7.57
CA SER A 164 8.21 24.04 -6.90
C SER A 164 8.05 23.95 -5.37
N ASN A 165 8.88 24.63 -4.64
CA ASN A 165 8.72 24.84 -3.20
C ASN A 165 9.13 26.27 -2.80
N ASN A 166 8.73 26.72 -1.62
CA ASN A 166 8.97 28.08 -1.13
C ASN A 166 10.36 28.31 -0.52
N ALA A 167 11.20 27.25 -0.42
CA ALA A 167 12.53 27.31 0.17
C ALA A 167 13.67 27.12 -0.84
N ASP A 168 13.34 27.01 -2.14
CA ASP A 168 14.29 26.76 -3.23
C ASP A 168 15.16 25.49 -3.00
N TYR A 169 14.58 24.46 -2.35
CA TYR A 169 15.22 23.17 -2.20
C TYR A 169 15.12 22.35 -3.51
N ASP A 170 16.12 21.52 -3.75
CA ASP A 170 16.14 20.68 -4.95
C ASP A 170 14.95 19.69 -4.92
N ILE A 171 14.22 19.59 -6.03
CA ILE A 171 13.21 18.54 -6.23
C ILE A 171 13.86 17.39 -6.96
N SER A 172 13.72 16.17 -6.44
CA SER A 172 14.29 14.97 -7.05
C SER A 172 13.77 14.76 -8.48
N PRO A 173 14.61 14.76 -9.50
CA PRO A 173 14.16 14.58 -10.88
C PRO A 173 13.55 13.19 -11.14
N LYS A 174 13.96 12.18 -10.34
CA LYS A 174 13.49 10.79 -10.46
C LYS A 174 12.25 10.49 -9.63
N LEU A 175 12.07 11.20 -8.49
CA LEU A 175 11.03 10.91 -7.51
C LEU A 175 10.02 12.05 -7.37
N LYS A 176 9.93 12.94 -8.36
CA LYS A 176 9.00 14.08 -8.33
C LYS A 176 7.60 13.76 -8.84
N SER A 177 7.40 12.61 -9.45
CA SER A 177 6.12 12.24 -10.06
C SER A 177 5.66 10.87 -9.56
N ILE A 178 4.35 10.72 -9.43
CA ILE A 178 3.66 9.48 -9.07
C ILE A 178 2.41 9.34 -9.95
N VAL A 179 2.13 8.13 -10.40
CA VAL A 179 0.84 7.74 -10.96
C VAL A 179 0.15 6.91 -9.90
N TYR A 180 -0.77 7.53 -9.17
CA TYR A 180 -1.53 6.87 -8.12
C TYR A 180 -2.71 6.13 -8.73
N GLN A 181 -2.70 4.80 -8.70
CA GLN A 181 -3.81 3.96 -9.15
C GLN A 181 -4.74 3.67 -7.98
N ILE A 182 -6.05 3.79 -8.22
CA ILE A 182 -7.08 3.44 -7.25
C ILE A 182 -7.43 1.97 -7.43
N GLU A 183 -7.22 1.16 -6.40
CA GLU A 183 -7.72 -0.20 -6.32
C GLU A 183 -8.98 -0.23 -5.44
N MET A 184 -10.12 -0.49 -6.06
CA MET A 184 -11.40 -0.53 -5.35
C MET A 184 -11.56 -1.89 -4.67
N ILE A 185 -11.73 -1.88 -3.35
CA ILE A 185 -11.89 -3.10 -2.55
C ILE A 185 -13.19 -3.09 -1.74
N ASN A 186 -13.59 -4.26 -1.27
CA ASN A 186 -14.61 -4.45 -0.24
C ASN A 186 -14.16 -5.60 0.69
N LYS A 187 -14.91 -5.88 1.73
CA LYS A 187 -14.57 -6.92 2.71
C LYS A 187 -14.56 -8.35 2.15
N TYR A 188 -15.03 -8.55 0.93
CA TYR A 188 -15.10 -9.84 0.25
C TYR A 188 -14.02 -10.01 -0.83
N ALA A 189 -13.37 -8.91 -1.23
CA ALA A 189 -12.30 -8.95 -2.23
C ALA A 189 -11.02 -9.56 -1.67
N GLY A 190 -10.14 -10.04 -2.55
CA GLY A 190 -8.83 -10.59 -2.21
C GLY A 190 -8.58 -11.97 -2.78
N GLU A 191 -7.49 -12.58 -2.35
CA GLU A 191 -7.08 -13.92 -2.77
C GLU A 191 -7.75 -14.99 -1.91
N TYR A 192 -8.21 -16.05 -2.56
CA TYR A 192 -8.87 -17.19 -1.93
C TYR A 192 -8.18 -18.49 -2.31
N ASN A 193 -8.31 -19.50 -1.47
CA ASN A 193 -7.87 -20.87 -1.73
C ASN A 193 -8.98 -21.83 -1.37
N GLY A 194 -9.12 -22.91 -2.14
CA GLY A 194 -10.12 -23.90 -1.86
C GLY A 194 -10.24 -24.98 -2.90
N SER A 195 -11.42 -25.59 -2.95
CA SER A 195 -11.73 -26.66 -3.89
C SER A 195 -13.00 -26.37 -4.64
N SER A 196 -13.07 -26.90 -5.86
CA SER A 196 -14.25 -26.87 -6.70
C SER A 196 -14.54 -28.27 -7.22
N GLN A 197 -15.76 -28.75 -6.98
CA GLN A 197 -16.17 -30.10 -7.30
C GLN A 197 -17.20 -30.09 -8.44
N THR A 198 -16.91 -30.88 -9.45
CA THR A 198 -17.89 -31.21 -10.51
C THR A 198 -18.65 -32.47 -10.12
N SER A 199 -20.00 -32.44 -10.10
CA SER A 199 -20.80 -33.65 -9.84
C SER A 199 -20.67 -34.64 -11.00
N PRO A 200 -20.42 -35.94 -10.73
CA PRO A 200 -20.38 -36.56 -9.42
C PRO A 200 -19.00 -36.81 -8.81
N THR A 201 -17.86 -36.54 -9.46
CA THR A 201 -16.60 -37.16 -9.00
C THR A 201 -15.30 -36.38 -9.13
N ALA A 202 -15.22 -35.24 -9.78
CA ALA A 202 -13.96 -34.55 -9.98
C ALA A 202 -13.81 -33.34 -9.02
N ILE A 203 -12.81 -33.39 -8.11
CA ILE A 203 -12.46 -32.30 -7.25
C ILE A 203 -11.13 -31.69 -7.76
N VAL A 204 -11.08 -30.38 -7.90
CA VAL A 204 -9.88 -29.62 -8.27
C VAL A 204 -9.62 -28.54 -7.23
N GLY A 205 -8.34 -28.31 -6.91
CA GLY A 205 -7.93 -27.14 -6.15
C GLY A 205 -8.05 -25.89 -7.01
N ILE A 206 -8.55 -24.81 -6.43
CA ILE A 206 -8.67 -23.50 -7.09
C ILE A 206 -8.12 -22.38 -6.20
N GLN A 207 -7.57 -21.35 -6.81
CA GLN A 207 -7.04 -20.16 -6.13
C GLN A 207 -7.57 -18.89 -6.82
N PRO A 208 -8.88 -18.61 -6.71
CA PRO A 208 -9.44 -17.45 -7.37
C PRO A 208 -9.09 -16.15 -6.64
N THR A 209 -8.88 -15.08 -7.42
CA THR A 209 -8.88 -13.71 -6.92
C THR A 209 -10.27 -13.12 -7.08
N LEU A 210 -10.86 -12.63 -5.98
CA LEU A 210 -12.14 -11.95 -5.98
C LEU A 210 -11.94 -10.45 -6.09
N LYS A 211 -12.43 -9.84 -7.16
CA LYS A 211 -12.36 -8.40 -7.40
C LYS A 211 -13.66 -7.72 -6.98
N ALA A 212 -13.56 -6.66 -6.18
CA ALA A 212 -14.73 -5.88 -5.76
C ALA A 212 -15.38 -5.16 -6.96
N LEU A 213 -16.70 -5.22 -7.06
CA LEU A 213 -17.50 -4.47 -8.03
C LEU A 213 -18.38 -3.40 -7.35
N SER A 214 -18.74 -3.64 -6.09
CA SER A 214 -19.50 -2.71 -5.24
C SER A 214 -19.28 -3.10 -3.77
N ILE A 215 -19.98 -2.45 -2.85
CA ILE A 215 -19.89 -2.71 -1.41
C ILE A 215 -20.18 -4.19 -1.03
N ASN A 216 -21.01 -4.89 -1.79
CA ASN A 216 -21.45 -6.25 -1.49
C ASN A 216 -21.36 -7.19 -2.71
N THR A 217 -20.63 -6.83 -3.73
CA THR A 217 -20.55 -7.59 -4.98
C THR A 217 -19.09 -7.78 -5.35
N VAL A 218 -18.74 -9.02 -5.73
CA VAL A 218 -17.41 -9.37 -6.23
C VAL A 218 -17.52 -10.21 -7.50
N ARG A 219 -16.47 -10.18 -8.32
CA ARG A 219 -16.29 -11.01 -9.50
C ARG A 219 -15.21 -12.05 -9.24
N MET A 220 -15.42 -13.28 -9.70
CA MET A 220 -14.41 -14.34 -9.67
C MET A 220 -14.48 -15.22 -10.93
N SER A 221 -13.43 -15.98 -11.21
CA SER A 221 -13.41 -16.98 -12.28
C SER A 221 -14.32 -18.15 -11.94
N ILE A 222 -14.92 -18.76 -13.00
CA ILE A 222 -15.81 -19.92 -12.90
C ILE A 222 -14.97 -21.18 -12.75
N HIS A 223 -15.21 -21.97 -11.70
CA HIS A 223 -14.56 -23.25 -11.47
C HIS A 223 -13.04 -23.16 -11.57
N ASN A 224 -12.42 -23.87 -12.52
CA ASN A 224 -10.99 -23.85 -12.83
C ASN A 224 -10.69 -23.21 -14.20
N LEU A 225 -11.59 -22.38 -14.70
CA LEU A 225 -11.34 -21.63 -15.93
C LEU A 225 -10.23 -20.60 -15.72
N SER A 226 -9.50 -20.30 -16.82
CA SER A 226 -8.47 -19.26 -16.79
C SER A 226 -9.04 -17.92 -16.32
N ASP A 227 -8.31 -17.27 -15.41
CA ASP A 227 -8.58 -15.94 -14.86
C ASP A 227 -7.86 -14.82 -15.61
N ASP A 228 -7.25 -15.13 -16.77
CA ASP A 228 -6.63 -14.13 -17.64
C ASP A 228 -7.63 -13.06 -18.06
N GLU A 229 -7.20 -11.81 -18.11
CA GLU A 229 -8.03 -10.66 -18.48
C GLU A 229 -8.61 -10.78 -19.90
N SER A 230 -7.92 -11.48 -20.81
CA SER A 230 -8.43 -11.81 -22.16
C SER A 230 -9.74 -12.63 -22.13
N ASN A 231 -9.98 -13.36 -21.05
CA ASN A 231 -11.17 -14.18 -20.84
C ASN A 231 -12.22 -13.54 -19.92
N LEU A 232 -12.06 -12.25 -19.63
CA LEU A 232 -12.89 -11.53 -18.66
C LEU A 232 -14.39 -11.69 -18.90
N PHE A 233 -14.85 -11.64 -20.13
CA PHE A 233 -16.28 -11.68 -20.47
C PHE A 233 -16.86 -13.10 -20.61
N THR A 234 -16.03 -14.15 -20.59
CA THR A 234 -16.45 -15.53 -20.84
C THR A 234 -16.28 -16.45 -19.64
N ASN A 235 -15.26 -16.18 -18.80
CA ASN A 235 -14.83 -17.12 -17.75
C ASN A 235 -15.18 -16.65 -16.33
N PHE A 236 -15.91 -15.54 -16.18
CA PHE A 236 -16.15 -14.96 -14.87
C PHE A 236 -17.63 -14.94 -14.51
N MET A 237 -17.87 -14.94 -13.20
CA MET A 237 -19.19 -14.78 -12.59
C MET A 237 -19.16 -13.71 -11.51
N VAL A 238 -20.35 -13.22 -11.18
CA VAL A 238 -20.57 -12.21 -10.13
C VAL A 238 -21.21 -12.88 -8.94
N LEU A 239 -20.67 -12.63 -7.76
CA LEU A 239 -21.24 -13.03 -6.48
C LEU A 239 -21.80 -11.76 -5.81
N THR A 240 -23.10 -11.77 -5.50
CA THR A 240 -23.74 -10.70 -4.71
C THR A 240 -24.14 -11.24 -3.35
N ILE A 241 -23.61 -10.64 -2.30
CA ILE A 241 -23.78 -11.08 -0.92
C ILE A 241 -24.88 -10.25 -0.27
N ALA A 242 -25.94 -10.90 0.20
CA ALA A 242 -27.03 -10.26 0.91
C ALA A 242 -26.70 -10.02 2.40
N GLY A 243 -27.53 -9.23 3.07
CA GLY A 243 -27.32 -8.90 4.49
C GLY A 243 -27.45 -10.09 5.45
N ASP A 244 -28.07 -11.20 5.03
CA ASP A 244 -28.16 -12.46 5.75
C ASP A 244 -27.05 -13.45 5.36
N ASN A 245 -26.04 -12.98 4.61
CA ASN A 245 -24.93 -13.75 4.05
C ASN A 245 -25.32 -14.80 3.00
N SER A 246 -26.56 -14.83 2.51
CA SER A 246 -26.87 -15.59 1.30
C SER A 246 -26.16 -14.96 0.11
N VAL A 247 -25.75 -15.82 -0.85
CA VAL A 247 -25.01 -15.40 -2.05
C VAL A 247 -25.82 -15.75 -3.28
N SER A 248 -26.05 -14.77 -4.14
CA SER A 248 -26.60 -14.99 -5.48
C SER A 248 -25.47 -14.91 -6.51
N ILE A 249 -25.59 -15.78 -7.54
CA ILE A 249 -24.58 -15.91 -8.60
C ILE A 249 -25.21 -15.48 -9.93
N SER A 250 -24.50 -14.65 -10.68
CA SER A 250 -24.92 -14.22 -12.01
C SER A 250 -23.73 -14.24 -12.99
N PRO A 251 -24.00 -14.36 -14.30
CA PRO A 251 -22.94 -14.32 -15.29
C PRO A 251 -22.28 -12.94 -15.34
N TRP A 252 -20.97 -12.92 -15.59
CA TRP A 252 -20.27 -11.71 -16.03
C TRP A 252 -20.13 -11.76 -17.56
N GLY A 253 -20.51 -10.67 -18.22
CA GLY A 253 -20.46 -10.58 -19.69
C GLY A 253 -21.35 -11.62 -20.38
N VAL A 254 -20.74 -12.52 -21.16
CA VAL A 254 -21.42 -13.58 -21.90
C VAL A 254 -21.18 -14.97 -21.29
N ALA A 255 -20.63 -15.04 -20.09
CA ALA A 255 -20.41 -16.29 -19.38
C ALA A 255 -21.73 -17.08 -19.22
N ASN A 256 -21.66 -18.36 -19.43
CA ASN A 256 -22.85 -19.23 -19.32
C ASN A 256 -22.88 -19.92 -17.96
N VAL A 257 -23.29 -19.16 -16.93
CA VAL A 257 -23.44 -19.62 -15.55
C VAL A 257 -24.86 -19.40 -15.05
N THR A 258 -25.35 -20.34 -14.24
CA THR A 258 -26.71 -20.28 -13.64
C THR A 258 -26.57 -20.56 -12.13
N ASP A 259 -27.17 -19.73 -11.31
CA ASP A 259 -27.30 -19.97 -9.87
C ASP A 259 -28.26 -21.12 -9.59
N LEU A 260 -27.83 -22.09 -8.81
CA LEU A 260 -28.68 -23.20 -8.37
C LEU A 260 -29.27 -22.96 -6.98
N GLY A 261 -28.93 -21.82 -6.35
CA GLY A 261 -29.34 -21.44 -4.99
C GLY A 261 -28.58 -22.21 -3.90
N GLY A 262 -28.75 -21.76 -2.67
CA GLY A 262 -28.11 -22.35 -1.50
C GLY A 262 -26.66 -21.90 -1.27
N SER A 263 -26.13 -21.01 -2.12
CA SER A 263 -24.81 -20.40 -1.91
C SER A 263 -24.82 -19.46 -0.69
N LYS A 264 -23.73 -19.44 0.07
CA LYS A 264 -23.61 -18.63 1.29
C LYS A 264 -22.17 -18.18 1.52
N TYR A 265 -22.04 -17.16 2.36
CA TYR A 265 -20.78 -16.66 2.89
C TYR A 265 -20.75 -16.78 4.41
N ASP A 266 -19.68 -17.33 4.97
CA ASP A 266 -19.44 -17.32 6.40
C ASP A 266 -18.48 -16.15 6.75
N PRO A 267 -18.95 -15.12 7.46
CA PRO A 267 -18.13 -13.96 7.81
C PRO A 267 -17.08 -14.26 8.89
N VAL A 268 -17.22 -15.34 9.66
CA VAL A 268 -16.26 -15.71 10.71
C VAL A 268 -15.02 -16.36 10.10
N THR A 269 -15.25 -17.37 9.27
CA THR A 269 -14.18 -18.10 8.58
C THR A 269 -13.77 -17.45 7.25
N LYS A 270 -14.47 -16.41 6.81
CA LYS A 270 -14.34 -15.76 5.49
C LYS A 270 -14.38 -16.78 4.34
N THR A 271 -15.35 -17.68 4.39
CA THR A 271 -15.50 -18.78 3.46
C THR A 271 -16.77 -18.64 2.62
N PHE A 272 -16.65 -18.81 1.31
CA PHE A 272 -17.78 -18.98 0.42
C PHE A 272 -18.05 -20.47 0.19
N GLU A 273 -19.30 -20.85 0.30
CA GLU A 273 -19.84 -22.11 -0.25
C GLU A 273 -20.73 -21.74 -1.43
N LEU A 274 -20.36 -22.18 -2.64
CA LEU A 274 -21.01 -21.77 -3.89
C LEU A 274 -21.60 -22.99 -4.58
N HIS A 275 -22.84 -22.84 -5.09
CA HIS A 275 -23.55 -23.90 -5.80
C HIS A 275 -24.19 -23.34 -7.09
N TYR A 276 -23.63 -23.74 -8.21
CA TYR A 276 -24.02 -23.22 -9.54
C TYR A 276 -23.78 -24.24 -10.64
N GLU A 277 -24.24 -23.94 -11.82
CA GLU A 277 -23.89 -24.67 -13.04
C GLU A 277 -23.30 -23.74 -14.08
N TYR A 278 -22.45 -24.31 -14.93
CA TYR A 278 -21.96 -23.61 -16.12
C TYR A 278 -21.89 -24.59 -17.29
N THR A 279 -21.84 -24.06 -18.51
CA THR A 279 -21.64 -24.84 -19.72
C THR A 279 -20.20 -24.70 -20.18
N ASP A 280 -19.47 -25.80 -20.24
CA ASP A 280 -18.07 -25.81 -20.65
C ASP A 280 -17.88 -25.59 -22.17
N ALA A 281 -16.63 -25.47 -22.62
CA ALA A 281 -16.28 -25.26 -24.03
C ALA A 281 -16.76 -26.39 -24.96
N SER A 282 -17.08 -27.58 -24.42
CA SER A 282 -17.64 -28.74 -25.16
C SER A 282 -19.15 -28.71 -25.17
N ALA A 283 -19.79 -27.64 -24.77
CA ALA A 283 -21.24 -27.49 -24.60
C ALA A 283 -21.84 -28.47 -23.58
N LYS A 284 -21.03 -28.99 -22.66
CA LYS A 284 -21.47 -29.87 -21.59
C LYS A 284 -21.78 -29.06 -20.34
N ARG A 285 -22.99 -29.30 -19.79
CA ARG A 285 -23.43 -28.72 -18.52
C ARG A 285 -22.66 -29.37 -17.36
N GLN A 286 -22.05 -28.56 -16.52
CA GLN A 286 -21.33 -28.97 -15.32
C GLN A 286 -22.01 -28.34 -14.08
N ILE A 287 -22.38 -29.17 -13.10
CA ILE A 287 -22.88 -28.72 -11.80
C ILE A 287 -21.70 -28.63 -10.86
N ILE A 288 -21.53 -27.48 -10.23
CA ILE A 288 -20.36 -27.14 -9.42
C ILE A 288 -20.79 -26.90 -7.98
N THR A 289 -20.01 -27.43 -7.05
CA THR A 289 -19.96 -27.00 -5.66
C THR A 289 -18.54 -26.55 -5.35
N SER A 290 -18.37 -25.30 -4.95
CA SER A 290 -17.05 -24.75 -4.59
C SER A 290 -17.05 -24.30 -3.15
N ILE A 291 -15.95 -24.59 -2.44
CA ILE A 291 -15.66 -24.08 -1.09
C ILE A 291 -14.32 -23.35 -1.18
N ILE A 292 -14.36 -22.04 -0.98
CA ILE A 292 -13.17 -21.18 -1.06
C ILE A 292 -13.09 -20.30 0.18
N ARG A 293 -11.89 -20.18 0.75
CA ARG A 293 -11.61 -19.39 1.94
C ARG A 293 -10.57 -18.31 1.64
N ASN A 294 -10.82 -17.10 2.15
CA ASN A 294 -9.89 -15.98 2.01
C ASN A 294 -8.54 -16.30 2.69
N LEU A 295 -7.43 -16.05 2.00
CA LEU A 295 -6.07 -16.31 2.53
C LEU A 295 -5.73 -15.47 3.77
N ASN A 296 -6.37 -14.32 3.93
CA ASN A 296 -6.23 -13.45 5.11
C ASN A 296 -7.29 -13.74 6.19
N ALA A 297 -7.99 -14.89 6.12
CA ALA A 297 -8.91 -15.31 7.17
C ALA A 297 -8.15 -15.72 8.44
N PRO A 298 -8.70 -15.47 9.65
CA PRO A 298 -8.08 -15.95 10.87
C PRO A 298 -7.98 -17.49 10.86
N PRO A 299 -6.93 -18.07 11.48
CA PRO A 299 -6.81 -19.52 11.55
C PRO A 299 -8.06 -20.16 12.20
N THR A 300 -8.44 -21.32 11.73
CA THR A 300 -9.49 -22.14 12.34
C THR A 300 -8.85 -23.20 13.24
N GLU A 301 -9.65 -23.86 14.11
CA GLU A 301 -9.15 -24.94 14.95
C GLU A 301 -8.49 -26.09 14.14
N GLU A 302 -8.92 -26.30 12.90
CA GLU A 302 -8.31 -27.28 12.00
C GLU A 302 -6.92 -26.86 11.47
N ASP A 303 -6.66 -25.56 11.38
CA ASP A 303 -5.36 -25.01 10.93
C ASP A 303 -4.29 -25.14 12.03
N GLU A 304 -4.68 -25.28 13.32
CA GLU A 304 -3.75 -25.40 14.45
C GLU A 304 -3.19 -26.83 14.62
N PHE A 305 -3.75 -27.82 13.91
CA PHE A 305 -3.35 -29.23 14.02
C PHE A 305 -2.61 -29.79 12.78
N ASN A 306 -2.30 -28.97 11.79
CA ASN A 306 -1.51 -29.31 10.61
C ASN A 306 -0.21 -28.48 10.59
#